data_19269a41ac9848bf66d68d98563df9cf
#
_entry.id   19269a41ac9848bf66d68d98563df9cf
#
_cell.length_a   1.000
_cell.length_b   1.000
_cell.length_c   1.000
_cell.angle_alpha   90.00
_cell.angle_beta   90.00
_cell.angle_gamma   90.00
#
_symmetry.space_group_name_H-M   'P 1'
#
loop_
_entity.id
_entity.type
_entity.pdbx_description
1 polymer ?
#
loop_
_entity_poly.entity_id
_entity_poly.type
_entity_poly.pdbx_seq_one_letter_code
_entity_poly.pdbx_strand_id
1 'polypeptide(L)'
;MGADAVELDVRRTRDGELVVHHDPKLADGRAIVDVRRADLPDHIPGLSEALDACGSMWVNVEIKNDPSEADFDPTDDVAEHVARALRARATPARFLVSSFRRETIDSFRSVAPDIATAFLTADPHLADGTAVLDSLHAAGHAAIHPWYGLATAELVAGAHQRGIAVNVWTCDAPDDMRALIAVGVDGICTNVPDVALVVVADG
;
A
#
# COMPACT_ATOMS: atom_id res chain seq x y z
N MET A 1 9.32 -4.56 17.50
CA MET A 1 8.03 -4.21 18.08
C MET A 1 6.99 -5.32 17.91
N GLY A 2 7.07 -6.19 16.93
CA GLY A 2 6.15 -7.35 16.79
C GLY A 2 5.00 -7.13 15.80
N ALA A 3 5.01 -6.04 15.02
CA ALA A 3 4.10 -5.89 13.89
C ALA A 3 4.35 -7.00 12.85
N ASP A 4 3.29 -7.48 12.18
CA ASP A 4 3.37 -8.55 11.18
C ASP A 4 3.93 -8.04 9.85
N ALA A 5 3.64 -6.77 9.52
CA ALA A 5 3.98 -6.15 8.25
C ALA A 5 4.50 -4.72 8.42
N VAL A 6 5.17 -4.23 7.38
CA VAL A 6 5.57 -2.82 7.20
C VAL A 6 4.96 -2.32 5.90
N GLU A 7 4.53 -1.07 5.90
CA GLU A 7 4.12 -0.35 4.70
C GLU A 7 5.24 0.60 4.27
N LEU A 8 5.46 0.74 2.94
CA LEU A 8 6.47 1.58 2.32
C LEU A 8 5.89 2.31 1.10
N ASP A 9 6.07 3.64 1.06
CA ASP A 9 5.70 4.48 -0.09
C ASP A 9 6.80 4.54 -1.13
N VAL A 10 6.54 4.13 -2.35
CA VAL A 10 7.55 4.09 -3.42
C VAL A 10 7.31 5.18 -4.45
N ARG A 11 8.39 5.91 -4.75
CA ARG A 11 8.46 6.92 -5.81
C ARG A 11 9.66 6.68 -6.72
N ARG A 12 9.66 7.33 -7.88
CA ARG A 12 10.70 7.21 -8.89
C ARG A 12 11.50 8.50 -9.01
N THR A 13 12.83 8.40 -9.01
CA THR A 13 13.75 9.50 -9.27
C THR A 13 13.86 9.82 -10.76
N ARG A 14 14.53 10.94 -11.10
CA ARG A 14 14.79 11.35 -12.49
C ARG A 14 15.54 10.32 -13.32
N ASP A 15 16.42 9.56 -12.71
CA ASP A 15 17.21 8.51 -13.36
C ASP A 15 16.58 7.11 -13.25
N GLY A 16 15.30 7.06 -12.83
CA GLY A 16 14.48 5.83 -12.83
C GLY A 16 14.68 4.93 -11.61
N GLU A 17 15.47 5.36 -10.62
CA GLU A 17 15.68 4.59 -9.39
C GLU A 17 14.45 4.69 -8.48
N LEU A 18 14.11 3.57 -7.81
CA LEU A 18 13.01 3.50 -6.86
C LEU A 18 13.50 3.88 -5.46
N VAL A 19 12.80 4.81 -4.82
CA VAL A 19 13.11 5.31 -3.47
C VAL A 19 11.88 5.24 -2.58
N VAL A 20 12.09 5.20 -1.25
CA VAL A 20 11.00 5.18 -0.27
C VAL A 20 10.83 6.57 0.31
N HIS A 21 9.70 7.21 -0.03
CA HIS A 21 9.34 8.54 0.46
C HIS A 21 7.86 8.82 0.24
N HIS A 22 7.15 9.30 1.27
CA HIS A 22 5.71 9.57 1.19
C HIS A 22 5.38 10.72 0.23
N ASP A 23 5.99 11.90 0.44
CA ASP A 23 5.63 13.11 -0.30
C ASP A 23 6.28 13.14 -1.70
N PRO A 24 5.64 13.75 -2.72
CA PRO A 24 6.24 13.89 -4.06
C PRO A 24 7.41 14.86 -4.09
N LYS A 25 7.60 15.64 -3.01
CA LYS A 25 8.64 16.66 -2.89
C LYS A 25 9.48 16.48 -1.64
N LEU A 26 10.74 16.85 -1.78
CA LEU A 26 11.67 16.99 -0.66
C LEU A 26 11.33 18.21 0.21
N ALA A 27 11.86 18.27 1.41
CA ALA A 27 11.69 19.40 2.33
C ALA A 27 12.16 20.75 1.75
N ASP A 28 13.09 20.73 0.78
CA ASP A 28 13.59 21.92 0.06
C ASP A 28 12.71 22.32 -1.14
N GLY A 29 11.61 21.59 -1.40
CA GLY A 29 10.63 21.86 -2.44
C GLY A 29 10.94 21.22 -3.79
N ARG A 30 12.09 20.56 -3.99
CA ARG A 30 12.38 19.83 -5.22
C ARG A 30 11.48 18.60 -5.34
N ALA A 31 10.90 18.35 -6.52
CA ALA A 31 10.19 17.11 -6.77
C ALA A 31 11.18 15.94 -6.90
N ILE A 32 10.85 14.78 -6.30
CA ILE A 32 11.72 13.58 -6.33
C ILE A 32 12.00 13.15 -7.78
N VAL A 33 11.00 13.22 -8.64
CA VAL A 33 11.10 12.87 -10.07
C VAL A 33 12.09 13.75 -10.84
N ASP A 34 12.43 14.93 -10.35
CA ASP A 34 13.40 15.86 -10.95
C ASP A 34 14.82 15.70 -10.40
N VAL A 35 15.00 14.84 -9.38
CA VAL A 35 16.27 14.65 -8.67
C VAL A 35 16.84 13.27 -8.99
N ARG A 36 18.16 13.18 -9.23
CA ARG A 36 18.83 11.88 -9.37
C ARG A 36 18.96 11.21 -8.02
N ARG A 37 19.00 9.88 -8.00
CA ARG A 37 19.23 9.11 -6.76
C ARG A 37 20.46 9.59 -5.99
N ALA A 38 21.55 9.89 -6.69
CA ALA A 38 22.81 10.34 -6.08
C ALA A 38 22.75 11.75 -5.45
N ASP A 39 21.74 12.56 -5.81
CA ASP A 39 21.55 13.93 -5.34
C ASP A 39 20.46 14.03 -4.26
N LEU A 40 19.86 12.89 -3.86
CA LEU A 40 18.90 12.81 -2.77
C LEU A 40 19.60 12.81 -1.41
N PRO A 41 18.94 13.31 -0.35
CA PRO A 41 19.43 13.19 1.02
C PRO A 41 19.69 11.73 1.41
N ASP A 42 20.77 11.47 2.17
CA ASP A 42 21.19 10.12 2.59
C ASP A 42 20.13 9.36 3.41
N HIS A 43 19.21 10.08 4.07
CA HIS A 43 18.14 9.47 4.87
C HIS A 43 16.96 8.94 4.04
N ILE A 44 16.93 9.19 2.73
CA ILE A 44 15.92 8.62 1.81
C ILE A 44 16.50 7.33 1.22
N PRO A 45 16.06 6.15 1.67
CA PRO A 45 16.61 4.90 1.17
C PRO A 45 16.11 4.57 -0.23
N GLY A 46 16.89 3.81 -0.98
CA GLY A 46 16.39 3.09 -2.14
C GLY A 46 15.43 1.98 -1.72
N LEU A 47 14.50 1.59 -2.61
CA LEU A 47 13.56 0.50 -2.32
C LEU A 47 14.29 -0.79 -1.92
N SER A 48 15.39 -1.14 -2.60
CA SER A 48 16.17 -2.33 -2.29
C SER A 48 16.72 -2.30 -0.85
N GLU A 49 17.28 -1.17 -0.44
CA GLU A 49 17.82 -0.95 0.91
C GLU A 49 16.72 -1.08 1.98
N ALA A 50 15.54 -0.46 1.73
CA ALA A 50 14.42 -0.53 2.64
C ALA A 50 13.88 -1.97 2.79
N LEU A 51 13.75 -2.70 1.67
CA LEU A 51 13.31 -4.10 1.69
C LEU A 51 14.30 -5.01 2.42
N ASP A 52 15.61 -4.75 2.34
CA ASP A 52 16.63 -5.46 3.10
C ASP A 52 16.51 -5.21 4.60
N ALA A 53 16.21 -3.95 4.98
CA ALA A 53 15.98 -3.57 6.38
C ALA A 53 14.71 -4.21 6.98
N CYS A 54 13.69 -4.49 6.17
CA CYS A 54 12.47 -5.19 6.62
C CYS A 54 12.71 -6.67 6.98
N GLY A 55 13.87 -7.24 6.66
CA GLY A 55 14.20 -8.64 6.99
C GLY A 55 13.18 -9.64 6.45
N SER A 56 12.54 -10.40 7.33
CA SER A 56 11.53 -11.43 6.99
C SER A 56 10.08 -10.95 7.11
N MET A 57 9.83 -9.69 7.47
CA MET A 57 8.49 -9.13 7.63
C MET A 57 7.72 -9.14 6.30
N TRP A 58 6.39 -9.22 6.37
CA TRP A 58 5.53 -8.89 5.25
C TRP A 58 5.68 -7.41 4.90
N VAL A 59 5.61 -7.08 3.63
CA VAL A 59 5.75 -5.68 3.18
C VAL A 59 4.63 -5.32 2.23
N ASN A 60 3.87 -4.28 2.57
CA ASN A 60 3.00 -3.58 1.65
C ASN A 60 3.81 -2.47 0.96
N VAL A 61 3.92 -2.51 -0.36
CA VAL A 61 4.59 -1.50 -1.17
C VAL A 61 3.53 -0.67 -1.85
N GLU A 62 3.33 0.58 -1.38
CA GLU A 62 2.44 1.51 -2.05
C GLU A 62 3.17 2.18 -3.22
N ILE A 63 2.64 2.04 -4.43
CA ILE A 63 3.09 2.79 -5.60
C ILE A 63 2.37 4.14 -5.64
N LYS A 64 3.10 5.22 -5.37
CA LYS A 64 2.61 6.59 -5.50
C LYS A 64 2.54 6.95 -6.98
N ASN A 65 1.32 7.03 -7.52
CA ASN A 65 1.06 7.42 -8.91
C ASN A 65 -0.25 8.18 -9.04
N ASP A 66 -0.36 9.31 -8.33
CA ASP A 66 -1.56 10.15 -8.32
C ASP A 66 -1.50 11.15 -9.49
N PRO A 67 -2.56 11.26 -10.34
CA PRO A 67 -2.63 12.21 -11.45
C PRO A 67 -2.47 13.68 -11.05
N SER A 68 -2.69 14.04 -9.79
CA SER A 68 -2.52 15.39 -9.27
C SER A 68 -1.09 15.72 -8.83
N GLU A 69 -0.21 14.73 -8.74
CA GLU A 69 1.17 14.88 -8.27
C GLU A 69 2.17 15.12 -9.41
N ALA A 70 3.30 15.73 -9.06
CA ALA A 70 4.33 16.13 -10.05
C ALA A 70 5.04 14.92 -10.70
N ASP A 71 5.06 13.79 -10.03
CA ASP A 71 5.70 12.54 -10.46
C ASP A 71 4.72 11.53 -11.08
N PHE A 72 3.51 11.99 -11.43
CA PHE A 72 2.53 11.15 -12.11
C PHE A 72 3.09 10.53 -13.39
N ASP A 73 2.97 9.22 -13.48
CA ASP A 73 3.37 8.44 -14.64
C ASP A 73 2.12 7.87 -15.34
N PRO A 74 1.66 8.53 -16.43
CA PRO A 74 0.47 8.07 -17.15
C PRO A 74 0.65 6.75 -17.89
N THR A 75 1.89 6.26 -18.02
CA THR A 75 2.23 4.99 -18.67
C THR A 75 2.26 3.81 -17.70
N ASP A 76 2.26 4.08 -16.38
CA ASP A 76 2.42 3.10 -15.32
C ASP A 76 3.75 2.28 -15.40
N ASP A 77 4.80 2.82 -16.06
CA ASP A 77 6.13 2.20 -16.11
C ASP A 77 6.71 2.00 -14.70
N VAL A 78 6.34 2.86 -13.75
CA VAL A 78 6.71 2.70 -12.33
C VAL A 78 6.26 1.35 -11.78
N ALA A 79 5.09 0.84 -12.18
CA ALA A 79 4.58 -0.47 -11.76
C ALA A 79 5.47 -1.61 -12.26
N GLU A 80 5.96 -1.54 -13.51
CA GLU A 80 6.89 -2.52 -14.06
C GLU A 80 8.25 -2.50 -13.32
N HIS A 81 8.75 -1.31 -12.97
CA HIS A 81 10.00 -1.17 -12.21
C HIS A 81 9.88 -1.79 -10.82
N VAL A 82 8.77 -1.53 -10.11
CA VAL A 82 8.49 -2.15 -8.81
C VAL A 82 8.33 -3.66 -8.95
N ALA A 83 7.58 -4.16 -9.96
CA ALA A 83 7.41 -5.58 -10.21
C ALA A 83 8.76 -6.30 -10.42
N ARG A 84 9.65 -5.70 -11.21
CA ARG A 84 11.00 -6.22 -11.44
C ARG A 84 11.81 -6.29 -10.15
N ALA A 85 11.77 -5.22 -9.34
CA ALA A 85 12.49 -5.15 -8.07
C ALA A 85 12.01 -6.22 -7.08
N LEU A 86 10.69 -6.42 -6.95
CA LEU A 86 10.12 -7.39 -6.01
C LEU A 86 10.33 -8.84 -6.46
N ARG A 87 10.18 -9.14 -7.76
CA ARG A 87 10.39 -10.49 -8.30
C ARG A 87 11.86 -10.93 -8.26
N ALA A 88 12.80 -10.00 -8.20
CA ALA A 88 14.21 -10.31 -8.00
C ALA A 88 14.53 -10.80 -6.58
N ARG A 89 13.57 -10.71 -5.64
CA ARG A 89 13.72 -11.18 -4.27
C ARG A 89 13.45 -12.67 -4.15
N ALA A 90 14.09 -13.33 -3.17
CA ALA A 90 13.96 -14.78 -2.94
C ALA A 90 12.55 -15.21 -2.50
N THR A 91 11.77 -14.29 -1.94
CA THR A 91 10.44 -14.58 -1.37
C THR A 91 9.39 -13.57 -1.82
N PRO A 92 9.00 -13.56 -3.12
CA PRO A 92 8.02 -12.59 -3.63
C PRO A 92 6.65 -12.69 -2.94
N ALA A 93 6.29 -13.87 -2.44
CA ALA A 93 5.01 -14.10 -1.77
C ALA A 93 4.81 -13.30 -0.45
N ARG A 94 5.86 -12.69 0.09
CA ARG A 94 5.76 -11.82 1.27
C ARG A 94 5.41 -10.37 0.93
N PHE A 95 5.26 -10.04 -0.35
CA PHE A 95 4.91 -8.70 -0.79
C PHE A 95 3.43 -8.60 -1.15
N LEU A 96 2.87 -7.45 -0.84
CA LEU A 96 1.61 -6.95 -1.36
C LEU A 96 1.90 -5.59 -1.97
N VAL A 97 1.29 -5.27 -3.11
CA VAL A 97 1.46 -3.96 -3.76
C VAL A 97 0.13 -3.23 -3.77
N SER A 98 0.13 -1.99 -3.33
CA SER A 98 -1.05 -1.15 -3.29
C SER A 98 -0.86 0.17 -4.04
N SER A 99 -1.95 0.78 -4.48
CA SER A 99 -2.00 2.12 -5.03
C SER A 99 -3.41 2.69 -4.93
N PHE A 100 -3.53 4.00 -4.83
CA PHE A 100 -4.78 4.74 -5.00
C PHE A 100 -5.28 4.76 -6.44
N ARG A 101 -4.39 4.51 -7.40
CA ARG A 101 -4.74 4.45 -8.80
C ARG A 101 -4.95 3.01 -9.25
N ARG A 102 -6.18 2.72 -9.68
CA ARG A 102 -6.59 1.39 -10.10
C ARG A 102 -5.76 0.86 -11.27
N GLU A 103 -5.51 1.69 -12.27
CA GLU A 103 -4.72 1.33 -13.44
C GLU A 103 -3.29 0.93 -13.08
N THR A 104 -2.71 1.54 -12.04
CA THR A 104 -1.37 1.20 -11.56
C THR A 104 -1.31 -0.23 -10.99
N ILE A 105 -2.29 -0.63 -10.17
CA ILE A 105 -2.32 -2.03 -9.67
C ILE A 105 -2.72 -3.04 -10.75
N ASP A 106 -3.56 -2.66 -11.72
CA ASP A 106 -3.88 -3.49 -12.88
C ASP A 106 -2.62 -3.71 -13.74
N SER A 107 -1.85 -2.65 -14.02
CA SER A 107 -0.57 -2.72 -14.73
C SER A 107 0.43 -3.60 -13.99
N PHE A 108 0.63 -3.37 -12.67
CA PHE A 108 1.51 -4.20 -11.85
C PHE A 108 1.13 -5.67 -11.92
N ARG A 109 -0.16 -5.99 -11.74
CA ARG A 109 -0.66 -7.37 -11.77
C ARG A 109 -0.44 -8.05 -13.12
N SER A 110 -0.52 -7.30 -14.22
CA SER A 110 -0.29 -7.85 -15.58
C SER A 110 1.12 -8.40 -15.75
N VAL A 111 2.12 -7.82 -15.07
CA VAL A 111 3.55 -8.20 -15.17
C VAL A 111 4.03 -9.05 -14.00
N ALA A 112 3.35 -9.02 -12.85
CA ALA A 112 3.68 -9.80 -11.66
C ALA A 112 2.42 -10.43 -11.02
N PRO A 113 1.70 -11.34 -11.71
CA PRO A 113 0.46 -11.93 -11.23
C PRO A 113 0.64 -12.82 -10.00
N ASP A 114 1.85 -13.18 -9.66
CA ASP A 114 2.27 -13.97 -8.51
C ASP A 114 2.44 -13.14 -7.21
N ILE A 115 2.36 -11.81 -7.31
CA ILE A 115 2.40 -10.92 -6.15
C ILE A 115 1.00 -10.34 -5.91
N ALA A 116 0.55 -10.38 -4.66
CA ALA A 116 -0.76 -9.85 -4.28
C ALA A 116 -0.86 -8.34 -4.52
N THR A 117 -2.06 -7.87 -4.89
CA THR A 117 -2.33 -6.44 -5.10
C THR A 117 -3.56 -6.00 -4.32
N ALA A 118 -3.56 -4.73 -3.91
CA ALA A 118 -4.63 -4.08 -3.17
C ALA A 118 -4.97 -2.71 -3.73
N PHE A 119 -6.24 -2.36 -3.71
CA PHE A 119 -6.72 -1.03 -4.09
C PHE A 119 -6.88 -0.14 -2.86
N LEU A 120 -6.14 0.98 -2.81
CA LEU A 120 -6.29 2.02 -1.79
C LEU A 120 -7.41 2.99 -2.16
N THR A 121 -8.21 3.39 -1.17
CA THR A 121 -9.29 4.36 -1.39
C THR A 121 -9.67 5.15 -0.14
N ALA A 122 -9.98 6.43 -0.34
CA ALA A 122 -10.62 7.31 0.63
C ALA A 122 -11.96 7.86 0.09
N ASP A 123 -12.51 7.26 -0.98
CA ASP A 123 -13.72 7.74 -1.61
C ASP A 123 -14.94 7.49 -0.69
N PRO A 124 -15.62 8.53 -0.20
CA PRO A 124 -16.80 8.39 0.64
C PRO A 124 -17.99 7.71 -0.08
N HIS A 125 -17.97 7.65 -1.42
CA HIS A 125 -18.98 6.93 -2.21
C HIS A 125 -18.75 5.42 -2.26
N LEU A 126 -17.72 4.91 -1.58
CA LEU A 126 -17.50 3.47 -1.38
C LEU A 126 -18.61 2.81 -0.51
N ALA A 127 -19.55 3.60 0.00
CA ALA A 127 -20.50 3.18 1.07
C ALA A 127 -21.31 1.90 0.78
N ASP A 128 -21.62 1.57 -0.48
CA ASP A 128 -22.20 0.27 -0.84
C ASP A 128 -21.17 -0.72 -1.42
N GLY A 129 -19.98 -0.24 -1.78
CA GLY A 129 -18.77 -0.98 -2.17
C GLY A 129 -18.95 -2.06 -3.25
N THR A 130 -20.17 -2.49 -3.52
CA THR A 130 -20.48 -3.70 -4.30
C THR A 130 -19.81 -3.69 -5.68
N ALA A 131 -19.98 -2.62 -6.45
CA ALA A 131 -19.43 -2.53 -7.81
C ALA A 131 -17.90 -2.51 -7.80
N VAL A 132 -17.28 -1.83 -6.83
CA VAL A 132 -15.82 -1.80 -6.68
C VAL A 132 -15.31 -3.19 -6.29
N LEU A 133 -15.92 -3.84 -5.29
CA LEU A 133 -15.55 -5.19 -4.87
C LEU A 133 -15.72 -6.23 -5.98
N ASP A 134 -16.81 -6.17 -6.75
CA ASP A 134 -17.00 -7.06 -7.93
C ASP A 134 -15.91 -6.85 -8.97
N SER A 135 -15.54 -5.60 -9.24
CA SER A 135 -14.47 -5.25 -10.17
C SER A 135 -13.09 -5.72 -9.69
N LEU A 136 -12.78 -5.56 -8.38
CA LEU A 136 -11.54 -6.03 -7.79
C LEU A 136 -11.43 -7.56 -7.84
N HIS A 137 -12.50 -8.26 -7.47
CA HIS A 137 -12.56 -9.71 -7.55
C HIS A 137 -12.37 -10.23 -8.99
N ALA A 138 -13.09 -9.64 -9.95
CA ALA A 138 -13.00 -10.03 -11.36
C ALA A 138 -11.60 -9.83 -11.94
N ALA A 139 -10.88 -8.77 -11.51
CA ALA A 139 -9.49 -8.52 -11.90
C ALA A 139 -8.48 -9.35 -11.09
N GLY A 140 -8.92 -10.05 -10.04
CA GLY A 140 -8.09 -10.92 -9.21
C GLY A 140 -7.20 -10.18 -8.21
N HIS A 141 -7.59 -8.97 -7.78
CA HIS A 141 -6.92 -8.30 -6.66
C HIS A 141 -7.25 -8.99 -5.34
N ALA A 142 -6.29 -8.99 -4.43
CA ALA A 142 -6.37 -9.73 -3.18
C ALA A 142 -7.00 -8.93 -2.03
N ALA A 143 -6.92 -7.62 -2.07
CA ALA A 143 -7.38 -6.77 -0.98
C ALA A 143 -7.92 -5.42 -1.45
N ILE A 144 -8.70 -4.80 -0.56
CA ILE A 144 -9.05 -3.38 -0.59
C ILE A 144 -8.50 -2.71 0.67
N HIS A 145 -7.91 -1.52 0.51
CA HIS A 145 -7.33 -0.73 1.59
C HIS A 145 -8.11 0.58 1.75
N PRO A 146 -9.29 0.59 2.39
CA PRO A 146 -10.04 1.81 2.61
C PRO A 146 -9.45 2.65 3.74
N TRP A 147 -9.65 3.97 3.67
CA TRP A 147 -9.52 4.80 4.84
C TRP A 147 -10.39 4.23 5.98
N TYR A 148 -9.86 4.12 7.19
CA TYR A 148 -10.49 3.38 8.30
C TYR A 148 -11.94 3.83 8.60
N GLY A 149 -12.26 5.12 8.41
CA GLY A 149 -13.61 5.64 8.60
C GLY A 149 -14.65 5.13 7.59
N LEU A 150 -14.24 4.42 6.53
CA LEU A 150 -15.12 3.79 5.53
C LEU A 150 -15.35 2.30 5.78
N ALA A 151 -14.66 1.68 6.73
CA ALA A 151 -14.76 0.26 7.01
C ALA A 151 -16.02 -0.07 7.83
N THR A 152 -17.14 -0.30 7.14
CA THR A 152 -18.38 -0.78 7.76
C THR A 152 -18.45 -2.30 7.77
N ALA A 153 -19.30 -2.86 8.63
CA ALA A 153 -19.54 -4.31 8.67
C ALA A 153 -20.04 -4.84 7.31
N GLU A 154 -20.83 -4.04 6.58
CA GLU A 154 -21.34 -4.40 5.25
C GLU A 154 -20.22 -4.45 4.21
N LEU A 155 -19.30 -3.47 4.22
CA LEU A 155 -18.13 -3.46 3.33
C LEU A 155 -17.23 -4.68 3.59
N VAL A 156 -16.92 -4.95 4.88
CA VAL A 156 -16.07 -6.07 5.27
C VAL A 156 -16.72 -7.41 4.87
N ALA A 157 -17.98 -7.61 5.20
CA ALA A 157 -18.70 -8.83 4.81
C ALA A 157 -18.78 -9.00 3.28
N GLY A 158 -19.04 -7.92 2.55
CA GLY A 158 -19.09 -7.91 1.09
C GLY A 158 -17.73 -8.24 0.44
N ALA A 159 -16.64 -7.76 1.01
CA ALA A 159 -15.28 -8.07 0.58
C ALA A 159 -14.95 -9.56 0.84
N HIS A 160 -15.21 -10.05 2.04
CA HIS A 160 -14.94 -11.44 2.42
C HIS A 160 -15.75 -12.44 1.58
N GLN A 161 -17.02 -12.14 1.23
CA GLN A 161 -17.81 -12.97 0.30
C GLN A 161 -17.16 -13.15 -1.07
N ARG A 162 -16.27 -12.23 -1.46
CA ARG A 162 -15.51 -12.25 -2.73
C ARG A 162 -14.06 -12.72 -2.55
N GLY A 163 -13.66 -13.10 -1.34
CA GLY A 163 -12.28 -13.47 -1.03
C GLY A 163 -11.30 -12.30 -1.06
N ILE A 164 -11.79 -11.08 -0.84
CA ILE A 164 -11.01 -9.85 -0.78
C ILE A 164 -10.78 -9.51 0.69
N ALA A 165 -9.51 -9.34 1.09
CA ALA A 165 -9.15 -8.86 2.41
C ALA A 165 -9.37 -7.35 2.55
N VAL A 166 -9.64 -6.89 3.78
CA VAL A 166 -9.83 -5.48 4.11
C VAL A 166 -8.75 -5.02 5.08
N ASN A 167 -7.79 -4.22 4.61
CA ASN A 167 -6.75 -3.63 5.44
C ASN A 167 -6.94 -2.11 5.48
N VAL A 168 -7.19 -1.57 6.66
CA VAL A 168 -7.51 -0.15 6.82
C VAL A 168 -6.29 0.70 7.14
N TRP A 169 -6.34 2.00 6.81
CA TRP A 169 -5.29 3.00 7.04
C TRP A 169 -5.91 4.36 7.37
N THR A 170 -5.27 5.31 8.01
CA THR A 170 -4.30 5.07 9.08
C THR A 170 -5.05 5.23 10.38
N CYS A 171 -5.09 4.21 11.20
CA CYS A 171 -5.83 4.22 12.46
C CYS A 171 -4.86 4.17 13.64
N ASP A 172 -4.83 5.26 14.45
CA ASP A 172 -3.93 5.40 15.59
C ASP A 172 -4.66 5.40 16.94
N ALA A 173 -6.00 5.57 16.94
CA ALA A 173 -6.79 5.62 18.16
C ALA A 173 -7.20 4.20 18.62
N PRO A 174 -6.93 3.82 19.89
CA PRO A 174 -7.24 2.48 20.39
C PRO A 174 -8.72 2.09 20.32
N ASP A 175 -9.63 3.04 20.51
CA ASP A 175 -11.07 2.77 20.47
C ASP A 175 -11.55 2.50 19.04
N ASP A 176 -11.00 3.24 18.05
CA ASP A 176 -11.26 2.97 16.64
C ASP A 176 -10.68 1.62 16.20
N MET A 177 -9.47 1.27 16.67
CA MET A 177 -8.88 -0.05 16.43
C MET A 177 -9.77 -1.18 16.94
N ARG A 178 -10.31 -1.05 18.17
CA ARG A 178 -11.26 -2.05 18.74
C ARG A 178 -12.51 -2.18 17.89
N ALA A 179 -13.06 -1.05 17.43
CA ALA A 179 -14.24 -1.05 16.57
C ALA A 179 -13.97 -1.73 15.22
N LEU A 180 -12.80 -1.48 14.63
CA LEU A 180 -12.35 -2.10 13.37
C LEU A 180 -12.14 -3.62 13.51
N ILE A 181 -11.54 -4.06 14.62
CA ILE A 181 -11.41 -5.49 14.93
C ILE A 181 -12.81 -6.13 15.08
N ALA A 182 -13.73 -5.45 15.77
CA ALA A 182 -15.08 -5.96 15.97
C ALA A 182 -15.91 -6.10 14.67
N VAL A 183 -15.66 -5.27 13.65
CA VAL A 183 -16.28 -5.42 12.33
C VAL A 183 -15.54 -6.41 11.42
N GLY A 184 -14.37 -6.90 11.85
CA GLY A 184 -13.67 -8.01 11.21
C GLY A 184 -12.71 -7.61 10.11
N VAL A 185 -12.06 -6.42 10.17
CA VAL A 185 -10.98 -6.08 9.23
C VAL A 185 -9.81 -7.05 9.37
N ASP A 186 -9.09 -7.31 8.27
CA ASP A 186 -7.98 -8.26 8.21
C ASP A 186 -6.65 -7.64 8.65
N GLY A 187 -6.52 -6.30 8.50
CA GLY A 187 -5.32 -5.59 8.90
C GLY A 187 -5.58 -4.12 9.22
N ILE A 188 -4.74 -3.57 10.09
CA ILE A 188 -4.73 -2.16 10.47
C ILE A 188 -3.34 -1.59 10.25
N CYS A 189 -3.23 -0.60 9.35
CA CYS A 189 -2.04 0.24 9.21
C CYS A 189 -2.09 1.37 10.25
N THR A 190 -1.02 1.50 11.03
CA THR A 190 -0.93 2.46 12.14
C THR A 190 0.48 3.01 12.31
N ASN A 191 0.58 4.25 12.79
CA ASN A 191 1.85 4.88 13.22
C ASN A 191 2.27 4.47 14.64
N VAL A 192 1.38 3.80 15.40
CA VAL A 192 1.57 3.43 16.81
C VAL A 192 1.43 1.90 17.00
N PRO A 193 2.33 1.10 16.39
CA PRO A 193 2.21 -0.36 16.40
C PRO A 193 2.30 -0.98 17.81
N ASP A 194 2.96 -0.35 18.75
CA ASP A 194 3.00 -0.75 20.15
C ASP A 194 1.62 -0.66 20.82
N VAL A 195 0.84 0.39 20.51
CA VAL A 195 -0.55 0.55 20.98
C VAL A 195 -1.45 -0.51 20.31
N ALA A 196 -1.32 -0.68 18.98
CA ALA A 196 -2.11 -1.65 18.24
C ALA A 196 -1.92 -3.09 18.77
N LEU A 197 -0.69 -3.49 19.10
CA LEU A 197 -0.40 -4.82 19.65
C LEU A 197 -1.09 -5.06 21.00
N VAL A 198 -1.21 -4.03 21.86
CA VAL A 198 -1.97 -4.14 23.12
C VAL A 198 -3.46 -4.34 22.81
N VAL A 199 -4.02 -3.54 21.89
CA VAL A 199 -5.45 -3.64 21.52
C VAL A 199 -5.78 -5.02 20.95
N VAL A 200 -4.92 -5.57 20.07
CA VAL A 200 -5.10 -6.91 19.48
C VAL A 200 -4.99 -8.03 20.54
N ALA A 201 -4.12 -7.87 21.53
CA ALA A 201 -3.94 -8.88 22.58
C ALA A 201 -5.11 -8.92 23.59
N ASP A 202 -5.85 -7.82 23.73
CA ASP A 202 -6.99 -7.68 24.66
C ASP A 202 -8.33 -8.10 24.04
N GLY A 203 -8.40 -8.36 22.74
CA GLY A 203 -9.61 -8.72 21.99
C GLY A 203 -9.61 -10.17 21.58
#